data_01121c28dfa1d97355c1809e68ca1ae9
#
_entry.id   01121c28dfa1d97355c1809e68ca1ae9
#
_cell.length_a   1.000
_cell.length_b   1.000
_cell.length_c   1.000
_cell.angle_alpha   90.00
_cell.angle_beta   90.00
_cell.angle_gamma   90.00
#
_symmetry.space_group_name_H-M   'P 1'
#
loop_
_entity.id
_entity.type
_entity.pdbx_description
1 polymer ?
#
loop_
_entity_poly.entity_id
_entity_poly.type
_entity_poly.pdbx_seq_one_letter_code
_entity_poly.pdbx_strand_id
1 'polypeptide(L)'
;MIPNQEIHLKVLRHLEGHPDVTQRELARHLGVSLGKVNYCLKALIDRGWVKANNFKNSNHKAAYAYLLTPRGIEQKTQITINFLKHKMHEYEHLKQEIAELEQEVVRNNGANNDANNGANIEDGKART
;
A
#
# COMPACT_ATOMS: atom_id res chain seq x y z
N MET A 1 6.59 -4.14 7.42
CA MET A 1 7.27 -3.50 6.30
C MET A 1 7.71 -2.10 6.68
N ILE A 2 8.89 -1.71 6.26
CA ILE A 2 9.44 -0.40 6.56
C ILE A 2 8.78 0.64 5.65
N PRO A 3 8.31 1.80 6.19
CA PRO A 3 7.67 2.82 5.36
C PRO A 3 8.50 3.27 4.15
N ASN A 4 9.83 3.27 4.28
CA ASN A 4 10.71 3.63 3.16
C ASN A 4 10.62 2.63 2.01
N GLN A 5 10.40 1.36 2.29
CA GLN A 5 10.27 0.37 1.23
C GLN A 5 8.98 0.56 0.45
N GLU A 6 7.92 0.97 1.11
CA GLU A 6 6.66 1.24 0.44
C GLU A 6 6.77 2.39 -0.55
N ILE A 7 7.36 3.50 -0.12
CA ILE A 7 7.54 4.66 -1.01
C ILE A 7 8.53 4.34 -2.12
N HIS A 8 9.59 3.61 -1.84
CA HIS A 8 10.55 3.19 -2.85
C HIS A 8 9.87 2.33 -3.91
N LEU A 9 9.02 1.40 -3.51
CA LEU A 9 8.29 0.55 -4.45
C LEU A 9 7.37 1.39 -5.33
N LYS A 10 6.65 2.33 -4.75
CA LYS A 10 5.75 3.22 -5.48
C LYS A 10 6.51 4.06 -6.51
N VAL A 11 7.67 4.60 -6.11
CA VAL A 11 8.52 5.38 -7.02
C VAL A 11 9.02 4.50 -8.15
N LEU A 12 9.60 3.35 -7.84
CA LEU A 12 10.14 2.44 -8.85
C LEU A 12 9.07 1.99 -9.84
N ARG A 13 7.89 1.69 -9.32
CA ARG A 13 6.76 1.25 -10.14
C ARG A 13 6.30 2.34 -11.11
N HIS A 14 6.23 3.56 -10.62
CA HIS A 14 5.81 4.68 -11.45
C HIS A 14 6.84 5.01 -12.52
N LEU A 15 8.12 5.00 -12.17
CA LEU A 15 9.21 5.29 -13.11
C LEU A 15 9.30 4.26 -14.23
N GLU A 16 8.99 3.02 -13.95
CA GLU A 16 9.04 1.97 -14.95
C GLU A 16 8.07 2.24 -16.10
N GLY A 17 6.89 2.78 -15.76
CA GLY A 17 5.90 3.14 -16.77
C GLY A 17 6.04 4.55 -17.31
N HIS A 18 6.71 5.44 -16.58
CA HIS A 18 6.77 6.86 -16.89
C HIS A 18 8.16 7.42 -16.61
N PRO A 19 9.16 7.05 -17.41
CA PRO A 19 10.55 7.49 -17.13
C PRO A 19 10.77 8.99 -17.29
N ASP A 20 9.91 9.66 -18.04
CA ASP A 20 10.01 11.10 -18.29
C ASP A 20 9.22 11.95 -17.28
N VAL A 21 8.68 11.34 -16.25
CA VAL A 21 7.92 12.05 -15.23
C VAL A 21 8.82 13.06 -14.48
N THR A 22 8.28 14.24 -14.22
CA THR A 22 9.00 15.21 -13.38
C THR A 22 8.83 14.84 -11.90
N GLN A 23 9.75 15.33 -11.06
CA GLN A 23 9.62 15.10 -9.62
C GLN A 23 8.31 15.65 -9.08
N ARG A 24 7.88 16.78 -9.60
CA ARG A 24 6.64 17.43 -9.18
C ARG A 24 5.42 16.60 -9.54
N GLU A 25 5.41 16.06 -10.75
CA GLU A 25 4.34 15.15 -11.19
C GLU A 25 4.33 13.87 -10.37
N LEU A 26 5.51 13.32 -10.12
CA LEU A 26 5.65 12.12 -9.32
C LEU A 26 5.12 12.35 -7.89
N ALA A 27 5.46 13.48 -7.29
CA ALA A 27 4.97 13.84 -5.96
C ALA A 27 3.43 13.90 -5.95
N ARG A 28 2.85 14.51 -6.98
CA ARG A 28 1.40 14.60 -7.10
C ARG A 28 0.74 13.24 -7.23
N HIS A 29 1.29 12.39 -8.09
CA HIS A 29 0.76 11.04 -8.29
C HIS A 29 0.84 10.19 -7.03
N LEU A 30 1.92 10.33 -6.28
CA LEU A 30 2.12 9.53 -5.07
C LEU A 30 1.48 10.13 -3.82
N GLY A 31 1.02 11.38 -3.92
CA GLY A 31 0.43 12.06 -2.79
C GLY A 31 1.42 12.39 -1.68
N VAL A 32 2.65 12.68 -2.05
CA VAL A 32 3.73 13.03 -1.11
C VAL A 32 4.33 14.38 -1.48
N SER A 33 5.16 14.93 -0.60
CA SER A 33 5.82 16.21 -0.86
C SER A 33 6.92 16.06 -1.92
N LEU A 34 7.23 17.17 -2.56
CA LEU A 34 8.33 17.23 -3.52
C LEU A 34 9.65 16.87 -2.85
N GLY A 35 9.87 17.35 -1.63
CA GLY A 35 11.07 17.02 -0.87
C GLY A 35 11.21 15.53 -0.60
N LYS A 36 10.10 14.86 -0.32
CA LYS A 36 10.10 13.42 -0.10
C LYS A 36 10.49 12.67 -1.37
N VAL A 37 9.96 13.08 -2.53
CA VAL A 37 10.32 12.50 -3.82
C VAL A 37 11.79 12.71 -4.11
N ASN A 38 12.27 13.93 -3.92
CA ASN A 38 13.69 14.25 -4.14
C ASN A 38 14.59 13.37 -3.28
N TYR A 39 14.26 13.25 -2.00
CA TYR A 39 15.00 12.40 -1.07
C TYR A 39 15.01 10.94 -1.53
N CYS A 40 13.86 10.43 -1.90
CA CYS A 40 13.74 9.03 -2.36
C CYS A 40 14.52 8.78 -3.64
N LEU A 41 14.41 9.69 -4.62
CA LEU A 41 15.14 9.54 -5.87
C LEU A 41 16.65 9.55 -5.65
N LYS A 42 17.14 10.45 -4.81
CA LYS A 42 18.56 10.48 -4.46
C LYS A 42 19.02 9.17 -3.86
N ALA A 43 18.24 8.64 -2.92
CA ALA A 43 18.57 7.37 -2.29
C ALA A 43 18.62 6.22 -3.30
N LEU A 44 17.66 6.18 -4.23
CA LEU A 44 17.61 5.15 -5.26
C LEU A 44 18.76 5.27 -6.25
N ILE A 45 19.11 6.49 -6.61
CA ILE A 45 20.25 6.74 -7.49
C ILE A 45 21.55 6.34 -6.79
N ASP A 46 21.71 6.71 -5.53
CA ASP A 46 22.91 6.37 -4.76
C ASP A 46 23.09 4.86 -4.62
N ARG A 47 21.99 4.12 -4.55
CA ARG A 47 22.04 2.65 -4.48
C ARG A 47 22.28 1.99 -5.83
N GLY A 48 22.25 2.77 -6.91
CA GLY A 48 22.39 2.23 -8.25
C GLY A 48 21.15 1.52 -8.77
N TRP A 49 20.00 1.80 -8.20
CA TRP A 49 18.72 1.21 -8.65
C TRP A 49 18.05 2.06 -9.72
N VAL A 50 18.34 3.34 -9.73
CA VAL A 50 17.79 4.30 -10.68
C VAL A 50 18.96 5.08 -11.28
N LYS A 51 18.88 5.34 -12.56
CA LYS A 51 19.83 6.17 -13.28
C LYS A 51 19.08 7.40 -13.78
N ALA A 52 19.62 8.57 -13.50
CA ALA A 52 19.09 9.81 -14.02
C ALA A 52 19.85 10.18 -15.29
N ASN A 53 19.17 10.22 -16.40
CA ASN A 53 19.75 10.65 -17.67
C ASN A 53 19.24 12.04 -18.01
N ASN A 54 20.18 12.93 -18.31
CA ASN A 54 19.87 14.22 -18.88
C ASN A 54 19.59 14.04 -20.36
N PHE A 55 18.48 14.57 -20.82
CA PHE A 55 18.27 14.66 -22.26
C PHE A 55 17.68 16.03 -22.59
N LYS A 56 17.96 16.48 -23.80
CA LYS A 56 17.41 17.73 -24.29
C LYS A 56 16.24 17.42 -25.20
N ASN A 57 15.12 17.97 -24.85
CA ASN A 57 13.98 17.95 -25.73
C ASN A 57 14.23 18.98 -26.84
N SER A 58 13.84 18.65 -28.06
CA SER A 58 14.04 19.54 -29.22
C SER A 58 13.43 20.93 -29.01
N ASN A 59 12.45 21.07 -28.15
CA ASN A 59 11.75 22.34 -27.96
C ASN A 59 12.24 23.15 -26.79
N HIS A 60 13.01 22.57 -25.87
CA HIS A 60 13.37 23.28 -24.69
C HIS A 60 14.42 22.59 -23.90
N LYS A 61 14.42 22.90 -22.78
CA LYS A 61 15.00 22.61 -21.51
C LYS A 61 15.53 21.20 -21.42
N ALA A 62 16.66 21.06 -20.77
CA ALA A 62 17.13 19.78 -20.30
C ALA A 62 16.09 19.15 -19.39
N ALA A 63 15.74 17.92 -19.65
CA ALA A 63 14.86 17.13 -18.83
C ALA A 63 15.62 15.91 -18.33
N TYR A 64 15.11 15.32 -17.26
CA TYR A 64 15.69 14.10 -16.72
C TYR A 64 14.76 12.94 -17.02
N ALA A 65 15.35 11.85 -17.49
CA ALA A 65 14.67 10.57 -17.51
C ALA A 65 15.22 9.73 -16.38
N TYR A 66 14.33 9.20 -15.55
CA TYR A 66 14.70 8.32 -14.45
C TYR A 66 14.44 6.89 -14.88
N LEU A 67 15.50 6.15 -15.06
CA LEU A 67 15.42 4.79 -15.58
C LEU A 67 15.86 3.79 -14.51
N LEU A 68 15.14 2.69 -14.41
CA LEU A 68 15.56 1.60 -13.55
C LEU A 68 16.75 0.90 -14.18
N THR A 69 17.78 0.70 -13.37
CA THR A 69 18.92 -0.13 -13.75
C THR A 69 18.51 -1.61 -13.64
N PRO A 70 19.28 -2.54 -14.22
CA PRO A 70 19.02 -3.97 -13.99
C PRO A 70 18.94 -4.32 -12.51
N ARG A 71 19.79 -3.71 -11.68
CA ARG A 71 19.74 -3.88 -10.23
C ARG A 71 18.44 -3.31 -9.65
N GLY A 72 17.98 -2.19 -10.17
CA GLY A 72 16.71 -1.59 -9.74
C GLY A 72 15.52 -2.48 -10.05
N ILE A 73 15.52 -3.10 -11.22
CA ILE A 73 14.47 -4.04 -11.60
C ILE A 73 14.47 -5.25 -10.65
N GLU A 74 15.65 -5.79 -10.39
CA GLU A 74 15.81 -6.91 -9.46
C GLU A 74 15.31 -6.54 -8.06
N GLN A 75 15.71 -5.38 -7.56
CA GLN A 75 15.32 -4.91 -6.24
C GLN A 75 13.83 -4.60 -6.17
N LYS A 76 13.27 -4.03 -7.21
CA LYS A 76 11.83 -3.81 -7.29
C LYS A 76 11.08 -5.13 -7.14
N THR A 77 11.53 -6.16 -7.86
CA THR A 77 10.94 -7.49 -7.75
C THR A 77 11.02 -8.03 -6.33
N GLN A 78 12.19 -7.91 -5.71
CA GLN A 78 12.38 -8.40 -4.35
C GLN A 78 11.50 -7.66 -3.34
N ILE A 79 11.42 -6.35 -3.46
CA ILE A 79 10.56 -5.54 -2.59
C ILE A 79 9.09 -5.90 -2.81
N THR A 80 8.71 -6.12 -4.06
CA THR A 80 7.34 -6.51 -4.39
C THR A 80 6.97 -7.84 -3.73
N ILE A 81 7.88 -8.81 -3.78
CA ILE A 81 7.67 -10.10 -3.13
C ILE A 81 7.52 -9.92 -1.62
N ASN A 82 8.39 -9.13 -1.01
CA ASN A 82 8.33 -8.88 0.42
C ASN A 82 7.03 -8.17 0.81
N PHE A 83 6.63 -7.20 0.00
CA PHE A 83 5.39 -6.46 0.22
C PHE A 83 4.18 -7.39 0.12
N LEU A 84 4.17 -8.26 -0.87
CA LEU A 84 3.09 -9.23 -1.04
C LEU A 84 2.99 -10.16 0.17
N LYS A 85 4.11 -10.67 0.66
CA LYS A 85 4.13 -11.53 1.85
C LYS A 85 3.53 -10.82 3.06
N HIS A 86 3.89 -9.55 3.24
CA HIS A 86 3.35 -8.74 4.32
C HIS A 86 1.84 -8.56 4.18
N LYS A 87 1.38 -8.25 2.97
CA LYS A 87 -0.04 -8.05 2.72
C LYS A 87 -0.85 -9.33 2.93
N MET A 88 -0.30 -10.46 2.54
CA MET A 88 -0.95 -11.75 2.76
C MET A 88 -1.05 -12.06 4.25
N HIS A 89 0.00 -11.74 5.00
CA HIS A 89 0.00 -11.92 6.44
C HIS A 89 -1.03 -11.01 7.12
N GLU A 90 -1.08 -9.75 6.72
CA GLU A 90 -2.09 -8.80 7.21
C GLU A 90 -3.50 -9.29 6.89
N TYR A 91 -3.70 -9.82 5.70
CA TYR A 91 -4.99 -10.35 5.27
C TYR A 91 -5.44 -11.52 6.15
N GLU A 92 -4.54 -12.47 6.41
CA GLU A 92 -4.85 -13.60 7.29
C GLU A 92 -5.19 -13.14 8.71
N HIS A 93 -4.44 -12.19 9.23
CA HIS A 93 -4.68 -11.63 10.55
C HIS A 93 -6.03 -10.92 10.59
N LEU A 94 -6.34 -10.14 9.57
CA LEU A 94 -7.61 -9.42 9.47
C LEU A 94 -8.79 -10.39 9.36
N LYS A 95 -8.64 -11.46 8.58
CA LYS A 95 -9.67 -12.51 8.49
C LYS A 95 -9.97 -13.11 9.85
N GLN A 96 -8.91 -13.38 10.61
CA GLN A 96 -9.05 -13.95 11.96
C GLN A 96 -9.76 -12.98 12.90
N GLU A 97 -9.37 -11.71 12.86
CA GLU A 97 -10.02 -10.69 13.67
C GLU A 97 -11.51 -10.56 13.34
N ILE A 98 -11.84 -10.57 12.06
CA ILE A 98 -13.23 -10.50 11.61
C ILE A 98 -14.00 -11.70 12.13
N ALA A 99 -13.45 -12.90 12.02
CA ALA A 99 -14.09 -14.11 12.49
C ALA A 99 -14.36 -14.04 14.01
N GLU A 100 -13.41 -13.53 14.77
CA GLU A 100 -13.56 -13.36 16.22
C GLU A 100 -14.67 -12.36 16.55
N LEU A 101 -14.71 -11.25 15.81
CA LEU A 101 -15.74 -10.23 16.00
C LEU A 101 -17.13 -10.76 15.64
N GLU A 102 -17.22 -11.53 14.56
CA GLU A 102 -18.47 -12.16 14.16
C GLU A 102 -18.97 -13.11 15.23
N GLN A 103 -18.08 -13.91 15.80
CA GLN A 103 -18.44 -14.82 16.88
C GLN A 103 -18.91 -14.04 18.12
N GLU A 104 -18.26 -12.94 18.42
CA GLU A 104 -18.67 -12.09 19.54
C GLU A 104 -20.07 -11.51 19.33
N VAL A 105 -20.38 -11.05 18.13
CA VAL A 105 -21.71 -10.55 17.78
C VAL A 105 -22.75 -11.66 17.93
N VAL A 106 -22.45 -12.85 17.42
CA VAL A 106 -23.37 -13.99 17.52
C VAL A 106 -23.63 -14.36 18.98
N ARG A 107 -22.59 -14.40 19.81
CA ARG A 107 -22.75 -14.69 21.25
C ARG A 107 -23.59 -13.63 21.94
N ASN A 108 -23.33 -12.37 21.67
CA ASN A 108 -24.08 -11.26 22.27
C ASN A 108 -25.52 -11.28 21.82
N ASN A 109 -25.79 -11.55 20.55
CA ASN A 109 -27.14 -11.66 20.04
C ASN A 109 -27.86 -12.86 20.63
N GLY A 110 -27.18 -13.97 20.78
CA GLY A 110 -27.71 -15.16 21.43
C GLY A 110 -28.07 -14.89 22.88
N ALA A 111 -27.18 -14.25 23.61
CA ALA A 111 -27.41 -13.88 25.00
C ALA A 111 -28.58 -12.90 25.13
N ASN A 112 -28.66 -11.91 24.25
CA ASN A 112 -29.74 -10.95 24.24
C ASN A 112 -31.09 -11.61 23.91
N ASN A 113 -31.09 -12.51 22.96
CA ASN A 113 -32.30 -13.25 22.58
C ASN A 113 -32.76 -14.13 23.72
N ASP A 114 -31.85 -14.80 24.40
CA ASP A 114 -32.19 -15.63 25.54
C ASP A 114 -32.77 -14.78 26.68
N ALA A 115 -32.19 -13.62 26.94
CA ALA A 115 -32.68 -12.70 27.92
C ALA A 115 -34.07 -12.17 27.54
N ASN A 116 -34.27 -11.83 26.27
CA ASN A 116 -35.56 -11.37 25.76
C ASN A 116 -36.61 -12.47 25.82
N ASN A 117 -36.23 -13.69 25.43
CA ASN A 117 -37.14 -14.81 25.50
C ASN A 117 -37.53 -15.12 26.92
N GLY A 118 -36.57 -15.01 27.84
CA GLY A 118 -36.87 -15.17 29.24
C GLY A 118 -37.85 -14.13 29.77
N ALA A 119 -37.68 -12.88 29.31
CA ALA A 119 -38.55 -11.79 29.69
C ALA A 119 -39.93 -11.88 29.06
N ASN A 120 -40.06 -12.48 27.89
CA ASN A 120 -41.26 -12.52 27.09
C ASN A 120 -41.98 -13.87 27.13
N ILE A 121 -41.51 -14.80 27.92
CA ILE A 121 -42.13 -16.13 28.02
C ILE A 121 -43.62 -16.04 28.33
N GLU A 122 -43.99 -15.12 29.17
CA GLU A 122 -45.38 -14.94 29.56
C GLU A 122 -46.26 -14.45 28.43
N ASP A 123 -45.70 -13.71 27.51
CA ASP A 123 -46.42 -13.20 26.35
C ASP A 123 -46.64 -14.25 25.28
N GLY A 124 -45.94 -15.37 25.35
CA GLY A 124 -46.08 -16.46 24.40
C GLY A 124 -45.70 -16.08 22.99
N LYS A 125 -45.04 -14.99 22.80
CA LYS A 125 -44.67 -14.53 21.47
C LYS A 125 -43.29 -14.97 21.07
N ALA A 126 -43.22 -15.74 20.02
CA ALA A 126 -41.97 -16.03 19.37
C ALA A 126 -41.46 -14.78 18.67
N ARG A 127 -40.23 -14.47 18.86
CA ARG A 127 -39.59 -13.36 18.17
C ARG A 127 -38.69 -13.90 17.09
N THR A 128 -38.85 -13.41 15.90
CA THR A 128 -38.03 -13.79 14.77
C THR A 128 -36.84 -12.90 14.65
#